data_23f9be7cfdd37d02bf4649ebced269e4
#
_entry.id   23f9be7cfdd37d02bf4649ebced269e4
#
_cell.length_a   1.000
_cell.length_b   1.000
_cell.length_c   1.000
_cell.angle_alpha   90.00
_cell.angle_beta   90.00
_cell.angle_gamma   90.00
#
_symmetry.space_group_name_H-M   'P 1'
#
loop_
_entity.id
_entity.type
_entity.pdbx_description
1 polymer ?
#
loop_
_entity_poly.entity_id
_entity_poly.type
_entity_poly.pdbx_seq_one_letter_code
_entity_poly.pdbx_strand_id
1 'polypeptide(L)'
;AHTCTINFGDSEDSDIGSIVYNNSGDTMAFTTNTNERMRILNSGELCVGKTSSDAGVVGGEIRNTGNLVGSVSGNTCLFLNRSSDDGVIVDFKQANSTEGTVSVSGSTVSYNAFAGSHWSRLADNSKPTILRGTVMESIATMCDWYNVKFTKDGIERTEEIGLPDGKSVGDSIKYTFKGVEYDGVLEANDNERLPMCKISDTADSKAVYGVFMDWDSDDDTVNDMYVTSLGAFVVRVHKDETVAIGNWLVSKGDGTAKVLAGNTA
;
A
#
# COMPACT_ATOMS: atom_id res chain seq x y z
N ALA A 1 2.84 35.41 28.20
CA ALA A 1 2.26 34.98 26.94
C ALA A 1 1.26 36.04 26.51
N HIS A 2 1.32 36.48 25.27
CA HIS A 2 0.35 37.43 24.72
C HIS A 2 -0.60 36.63 23.79
N THR A 3 -1.91 36.84 24.00
CA THR A 3 -2.95 36.34 23.12
C THR A 3 -3.74 37.49 22.53
N CYS A 4 -4.15 37.35 21.27
CA CYS A 4 -5.16 38.21 20.66
C CYS A 4 -6.47 37.43 20.62
N THR A 5 -7.57 37.98 21.13
CA THR A 5 -8.84 37.26 21.26
C THR A 5 -9.98 38.09 20.68
N ILE A 6 -10.86 37.43 19.93
CA ILE A 6 -12.17 37.93 19.55
C ILE A 6 -13.19 37.05 20.30
N ASN A 7 -13.97 37.66 21.19
CA ASN A 7 -14.99 36.98 21.95
C ASN A 7 -16.37 37.12 21.31
N PHE A 8 -17.18 36.08 21.42
CA PHE A 8 -18.58 36.04 21.10
C PHE A 8 -19.32 35.70 22.38
N GLY A 9 -20.01 36.68 22.95
CA GLY A 9 -20.72 36.55 24.19
C GLY A 9 -22.24 36.60 24.00
N ASP A 10 -22.95 36.18 25.05
CA ASP A 10 -24.36 36.39 25.21
C ASP A 10 -24.65 37.20 26.49
N SER A 11 -25.91 37.21 26.96
CA SER A 11 -26.29 37.98 28.17
C SER A 11 -25.76 37.39 29.47
N GLU A 12 -25.36 36.12 29.46
CA GLU A 12 -24.97 35.35 30.65
C GLU A 12 -23.45 35.09 30.68
N ASP A 13 -22.80 35.02 29.50
CA ASP A 13 -21.38 34.70 29.33
C ASP A 13 -20.76 35.52 28.19
N SER A 14 -19.82 36.39 28.51
CA SER A 14 -19.24 37.32 27.54
C SER A 14 -18.22 36.68 26.60
N ASP A 15 -17.81 35.42 26.84
CA ASP A 15 -16.80 34.70 26.09
C ASP A 15 -17.14 33.19 25.84
N ILE A 16 -18.41 32.88 25.77
CA ILE A 16 -18.94 31.54 25.48
C ILE A 16 -18.36 30.97 24.20
N GLY A 17 -17.98 31.82 23.22
CA GLY A 17 -17.26 31.49 22.01
C GLY A 17 -16.09 32.43 21.79
N SER A 18 -15.03 31.96 21.15
CA SER A 18 -13.87 32.80 20.83
C SER A 18 -13.03 32.33 19.66
N ILE A 19 -12.30 33.28 19.06
CA ILE A 19 -11.15 33.03 18.19
C ILE A 19 -9.95 33.59 18.89
N VAL A 20 -8.96 32.75 19.18
CA VAL A 20 -7.76 33.12 19.96
C VAL A 20 -6.53 32.83 19.12
N TYR A 21 -5.68 33.87 18.93
CA TYR A 21 -4.30 33.68 18.45
C TYR A 21 -3.32 33.75 19.62
N ASN A 22 -2.57 32.67 19.83
CA ASN A 22 -1.55 32.57 20.86
C ASN A 22 -0.19 32.93 20.28
N ASN A 23 0.30 34.13 20.60
CA ASN A 23 1.57 34.64 20.10
C ASN A 23 2.83 33.91 20.64
N SER A 24 2.72 33.13 21.70
CA SER A 24 3.86 32.35 22.21
C SER A 24 3.99 30.96 21.62
N GLY A 25 2.92 30.43 21.04
CA GLY A 25 2.91 29.14 20.37
C GLY A 25 2.55 29.22 18.88
N ASP A 26 2.28 30.45 18.40
CA ASP A 26 1.87 30.76 17.02
C ASP A 26 0.74 29.85 16.54
N THR A 27 -0.28 29.65 17.40
CA THR A 27 -1.43 28.81 17.13
C THR A 27 -2.72 29.62 17.11
N MET A 28 -3.68 29.21 16.28
CA MET A 28 -5.02 29.81 16.26
C MET A 28 -6.05 28.76 16.70
N ALA A 29 -6.84 29.10 17.73
CA ALA A 29 -7.87 28.22 18.29
C ALA A 29 -9.27 28.82 18.13
N PHE A 30 -10.25 27.95 17.95
CA PHE A 30 -11.67 28.25 17.82
C PHE A 30 -12.43 27.56 18.93
N THR A 31 -13.13 28.33 19.74
CA THR A 31 -13.90 27.86 20.89
C THR A 31 -15.39 28.04 20.65
N THR A 32 -16.18 27.06 21.00
CA THR A 32 -17.63 27.13 21.08
C THR A 32 -18.10 26.47 22.36
N ASN A 33 -19.08 27.08 23.04
CA ASN A 33 -19.59 26.61 24.31
C ASN A 33 -18.44 26.27 25.29
N THR A 34 -17.54 27.26 25.50
CA THR A 34 -16.36 27.20 26.38
C THR A 34 -15.31 26.12 26.04
N ASN A 35 -15.51 25.32 25.00
CA ASN A 35 -14.60 24.23 24.60
C ASN A 35 -13.90 24.54 23.28
N GLU A 36 -12.59 24.32 23.22
CA GLU A 36 -11.87 24.35 21.97
C GLU A 36 -12.36 23.23 21.04
N ARG A 37 -12.74 23.60 19.81
CA ARG A 37 -13.25 22.67 18.81
C ARG A 37 -12.30 22.47 17.62
N MET A 38 -11.51 23.50 17.31
CA MET A 38 -10.61 23.49 16.17
C MET A 38 -9.39 24.31 16.48
N ARG A 39 -8.24 23.91 15.92
CA ARG A 39 -6.96 24.62 16.08
C ARG A 39 -6.15 24.53 14.78
N ILE A 40 -5.49 25.62 14.43
CA ILE A 40 -4.39 25.63 13.46
C ILE A 40 -3.09 25.69 14.25
N LEU A 41 -2.20 24.73 14.04
CA LEU A 41 -0.88 24.66 14.68
C LEU A 41 0.11 25.59 13.96
N ASN A 42 1.19 25.94 14.63
CA ASN A 42 2.27 26.75 14.05
C ASN A 42 2.97 26.08 12.86
N SER A 43 2.91 24.78 12.76
CA SER A 43 3.39 23.97 11.63
C SER A 43 2.39 23.90 10.45
N GLY A 44 1.18 24.47 10.62
CA GLY A 44 0.17 24.60 9.55
C GLY A 44 -0.89 23.50 9.52
N GLU A 45 -0.87 22.52 10.43
CA GLU A 45 -1.91 21.51 10.52
C GLU A 45 -3.20 22.10 11.09
N LEU A 46 -4.32 21.69 10.52
CA LEU A 46 -5.66 21.94 11.05
C LEU A 46 -6.11 20.74 11.88
N CYS A 47 -6.34 20.93 13.17
CA CYS A 47 -6.87 19.92 14.09
C CYS A 47 -8.32 20.22 14.44
N VAL A 48 -9.18 19.18 14.47
CA VAL A 48 -10.59 19.24 14.88
C VAL A 48 -10.84 18.21 15.97
N GLY A 49 -11.32 18.69 17.13
CA GLY A 49 -11.56 17.82 18.29
C GLY A 49 -10.30 17.32 18.99
N LYS A 50 -9.13 17.88 18.67
CA LYS A 50 -7.85 17.58 19.31
C LYS A 50 -6.90 18.78 19.18
N THR A 51 -5.84 18.81 20.00
CA THR A 51 -4.93 19.95 20.11
C THR A 51 -3.52 19.69 19.58
N SER A 52 -3.27 18.50 19.03
CA SER A 52 -1.98 18.09 18.46
C SER A 52 -2.15 17.30 17.18
N SER A 53 -1.17 17.37 16.27
CA SER A 53 -1.08 16.52 15.10
C SER A 53 -0.50 15.16 15.52
N ASP A 54 -1.39 14.20 15.81
CA ASP A 54 -1.05 12.84 16.22
C ASP A 54 -2.18 11.90 15.84
N ALA A 55 -1.89 10.91 14.99
CA ALA A 55 -2.87 9.91 14.55
C ALA A 55 -3.35 8.99 15.69
N GLY A 56 -2.63 8.90 16.81
CA GLY A 56 -3.03 8.15 18.01
C GLY A 56 -4.06 8.88 18.89
N VAL A 57 -4.30 10.18 18.65
CA VAL A 57 -5.26 11.00 19.40
C VAL A 57 -6.58 11.08 18.62
N VAL A 58 -7.71 10.82 19.32
CA VAL A 58 -9.06 10.92 18.75
C VAL A 58 -9.32 12.34 18.24
N GLY A 59 -9.87 12.45 17.03
CA GLY A 59 -10.17 13.70 16.34
C GLY A 59 -9.76 13.64 14.86
N GLY A 60 -10.04 14.72 14.13
CA GLY A 60 -9.66 14.88 12.73
C GLY A 60 -8.47 15.83 12.57
N GLU A 61 -7.69 15.64 11.50
CA GLU A 61 -6.69 16.62 11.11
C GLU A 61 -6.49 16.68 9.60
N ILE A 62 -6.13 17.85 9.10
CA ILE A 62 -5.55 18.04 7.77
C ILE A 62 -4.11 18.46 8.01
N ARG A 63 -3.17 17.63 7.56
CA ARG A 63 -1.74 17.91 7.70
C ARG A 63 -1.27 18.91 6.65
N ASN A 64 -0.24 19.67 6.98
CA ASN A 64 0.43 20.61 6.05
C ASN A 64 0.99 19.90 4.79
N THR A 65 1.18 18.58 4.85
CA THR A 65 1.54 17.71 3.71
C THR A 65 0.35 17.29 2.85
N GLY A 66 -0.89 17.70 3.20
CA GLY A 66 -2.12 17.35 2.48
C GLY A 66 -2.82 16.07 2.95
N ASN A 67 -2.28 15.35 3.95
CA ASN A 67 -2.94 14.16 4.48
C ASN A 67 -4.21 14.52 5.25
N LEU A 68 -5.28 13.75 5.01
CA LEU A 68 -6.49 13.72 5.86
C LEU A 68 -6.36 12.57 6.84
N VAL A 69 -6.45 12.85 8.14
CA VAL A 69 -6.37 11.83 9.20
C VAL A 69 -7.60 11.94 10.10
N GLY A 70 -8.30 10.83 10.27
CA GLY A 70 -9.39 10.69 11.23
C GLY A 70 -9.08 9.58 12.21
N SER A 71 -9.16 9.86 13.52
CA SER A 71 -8.97 8.87 14.58
C SER A 71 -10.22 8.86 15.48
N VAL A 72 -10.82 7.69 15.64
CA VAL A 72 -12.02 7.51 16.46
C VAL A 72 -11.88 6.28 17.35
N SER A 73 -12.62 6.25 18.46
CA SER A 73 -12.72 5.09 19.34
C SER A 73 -14.14 4.52 19.27
N GLY A 74 -14.26 3.26 18.83
CA GLY A 74 -15.52 2.53 18.85
C GLY A 74 -16.57 3.00 17.82
N ASN A 75 -16.15 3.66 16.74
CA ASN A 75 -17.08 4.15 15.72
C ASN A 75 -16.46 4.05 14.31
N THR A 76 -17.26 4.30 13.26
CA THR A 76 -16.79 4.37 11.87
C THR A 76 -15.92 5.61 11.67
N CYS A 77 -14.72 5.40 11.13
CA CYS A 77 -13.74 6.47 10.94
C CYS A 77 -14.03 7.37 9.74
N LEU A 78 -14.61 6.81 8.67
CA LEU A 78 -14.87 7.54 7.42
C LEU A 78 -16.25 7.18 6.89
N PHE A 79 -17.10 8.18 6.72
CA PHE A 79 -18.37 8.08 6.02
C PHE A 79 -18.26 8.80 4.68
N LEU A 80 -18.44 8.06 3.59
CA LEU A 80 -18.57 8.61 2.26
C LEU A 80 -19.95 8.23 1.74
N ASN A 81 -20.76 9.22 1.42
CA ASN A 81 -22.14 9.02 0.99
C ASN A 81 -22.41 9.71 -0.33
N ARG A 82 -22.91 8.95 -1.29
CA ARG A 82 -23.50 9.42 -2.52
C ARG A 82 -25.01 9.31 -2.39
N SER A 83 -25.70 10.43 -2.22
CA SER A 83 -27.04 10.47 -1.58
C SER A 83 -28.22 10.09 -2.49
N SER A 84 -28.09 10.10 -3.83
CA SER A 84 -29.27 10.02 -4.68
C SER A 84 -29.13 9.15 -5.94
N ASP A 85 -27.94 8.77 -6.34
CA ASP A 85 -27.69 8.00 -7.56
C ASP A 85 -26.50 7.06 -7.43
N ASP A 86 -26.37 6.14 -8.38
CA ASP A 86 -25.25 5.22 -8.49
C ASP A 86 -24.00 5.92 -9.02
N GLY A 87 -22.80 5.44 -8.66
CA GLY A 87 -21.55 5.94 -9.23
C GLY A 87 -20.35 5.87 -8.28
N VAL A 88 -19.28 6.58 -8.64
CA VAL A 88 -18.02 6.58 -7.92
C VAL A 88 -18.16 7.36 -6.61
N ILE A 89 -17.65 6.76 -5.51
CA ILE A 89 -17.53 7.38 -4.19
C ILE A 89 -16.06 7.74 -3.89
N VAL A 90 -15.10 6.88 -4.28
CA VAL A 90 -13.67 7.14 -4.14
C VAL A 90 -13.00 6.99 -5.49
N ASP A 91 -12.19 7.96 -5.86
CA ASP A 91 -11.38 7.96 -7.08
C ASP A 91 -9.90 8.02 -6.68
N PHE A 92 -9.17 6.94 -6.93
CA PHE A 92 -7.73 6.86 -6.68
C PHE A 92 -6.97 7.32 -7.92
N LYS A 93 -6.13 8.35 -7.75
CA LYS A 93 -5.39 8.96 -8.85
C LYS A 93 -3.88 8.98 -8.62
N GLN A 94 -3.15 8.77 -9.71
CA GLN A 94 -1.72 9.06 -9.78
C GLN A 94 -1.48 10.02 -10.96
N ALA A 95 -0.75 11.11 -10.73
CA ALA A 95 -0.47 12.14 -11.75
C ALA A 95 -1.72 12.59 -12.54
N ASN A 96 -2.86 12.73 -11.86
CA ASN A 96 -4.19 13.07 -12.38
C ASN A 96 -4.89 12.00 -13.24
N SER A 97 -4.28 10.84 -13.46
CA SER A 97 -4.94 9.68 -14.05
C SER A 97 -5.66 8.87 -13.00
N THR A 98 -6.87 8.38 -13.30
CA THR A 98 -7.59 7.45 -12.42
C THR A 98 -7.00 6.06 -12.53
N GLU A 99 -6.51 5.51 -11.42
CA GLU A 99 -5.93 4.16 -11.33
C GLU A 99 -6.94 3.13 -10.80
N GLY A 100 -7.92 3.60 -10.04
CA GLY A 100 -8.99 2.75 -9.54
C GLY A 100 -10.07 3.54 -8.83
N THR A 101 -11.22 2.91 -8.60
CA THR A 101 -12.35 3.56 -7.92
C THR A 101 -13.07 2.62 -6.97
N VAL A 102 -13.70 3.19 -5.95
CA VAL A 102 -14.79 2.53 -5.22
C VAL A 102 -16.10 3.14 -5.68
N SER A 103 -17.02 2.31 -6.16
CA SER A 103 -18.33 2.76 -6.66
C SER A 103 -19.48 1.98 -6.04
N VAL A 104 -20.66 2.55 -6.08
CA VAL A 104 -21.91 1.91 -5.66
C VAL A 104 -22.86 1.79 -6.85
N SER A 105 -23.62 0.68 -6.88
CA SER A 105 -24.76 0.49 -7.77
C SER A 105 -25.83 -0.33 -7.06
N GLY A 106 -26.99 0.28 -6.84
CA GLY A 106 -28.04 -0.27 -6.00
C GLY A 106 -27.53 -0.59 -4.59
N SER A 107 -27.55 -1.86 -4.19
CA SER A 107 -27.03 -2.34 -2.89
C SER A 107 -25.61 -2.89 -2.96
N THR A 108 -24.89 -2.71 -4.08
CA THR A 108 -23.59 -3.31 -4.31
C THR A 108 -22.48 -2.26 -4.26
N VAL A 109 -21.40 -2.58 -3.55
CA VAL A 109 -20.12 -1.85 -3.61
C VAL A 109 -19.15 -2.59 -4.52
N SER A 110 -18.53 -1.86 -5.44
CA SER A 110 -17.53 -2.38 -6.36
C SER A 110 -16.18 -1.70 -6.14
N TYR A 111 -15.13 -2.49 -6.09
CA TYR A 111 -13.73 -2.04 -6.11
C TYR A 111 -13.23 -2.25 -7.54
N ASN A 112 -13.18 -1.18 -8.34
CA ASN A 112 -12.83 -1.25 -9.74
C ASN A 112 -11.31 -1.17 -9.90
N ALA A 113 -10.80 -1.93 -10.89
CA ALA A 113 -9.39 -2.18 -11.13
C ALA A 113 -8.69 -2.90 -9.96
N PHE A 114 -9.44 -3.71 -9.19
CA PHE A 114 -8.85 -4.53 -8.13
C PHE A 114 -8.15 -5.76 -8.72
N ALA A 115 -6.88 -5.94 -8.36
CA ALA A 115 -6.12 -7.16 -8.58
C ALA A 115 -5.42 -7.54 -7.27
N GLY A 116 -5.69 -8.75 -6.78
CA GLY A 116 -5.02 -9.31 -5.61
C GLY A 116 -3.64 -9.83 -6.00
N SER A 117 -2.63 -8.99 -5.87
CA SER A 117 -1.23 -9.34 -6.12
C SER A 117 -0.48 -9.53 -4.81
N HIS A 118 0.51 -10.39 -4.84
CA HIS A 118 1.46 -10.60 -3.75
C HIS A 118 2.86 -10.71 -4.33
N TRP A 119 3.85 -10.40 -3.52
CA TRP A 119 5.25 -10.55 -3.90
C TRP A 119 5.64 -12.01 -3.99
N SER A 120 6.52 -12.31 -4.90
CA SER A 120 7.17 -13.59 -5.09
C SER A 120 8.49 -13.37 -5.82
N ARG A 121 9.33 -14.39 -5.92
CA ARG A 121 10.53 -14.31 -6.76
C ARG A 121 10.87 -15.67 -7.36
N LEU A 122 11.72 -15.67 -8.38
CA LEU A 122 12.33 -16.90 -8.88
C LEU A 122 13.35 -17.43 -7.88
N ALA A 123 13.47 -18.75 -7.79
CA ALA A 123 14.35 -19.39 -6.80
C ALA A 123 15.83 -19.01 -6.93
N ASP A 124 16.27 -18.66 -8.14
CA ASP A 124 17.64 -18.25 -8.45
C ASP A 124 17.86 -16.73 -8.38
N ASN A 125 16.85 -15.99 -7.91
CA ASN A 125 16.85 -14.52 -7.88
C ASN A 125 17.15 -13.88 -9.25
N SER A 126 16.91 -14.57 -10.36
CA SER A 126 17.09 -14.01 -11.71
C SER A 126 15.94 -13.09 -12.11
N LYS A 127 16.20 -12.19 -13.08
CA LYS A 127 15.19 -11.24 -13.63
C LYS A 127 15.10 -11.41 -15.16
N PRO A 128 14.64 -12.57 -15.66
CA PRO A 128 14.45 -12.76 -17.08
C PRO A 128 13.30 -11.89 -17.61
N THR A 129 13.25 -11.73 -18.93
CA THR A 129 12.09 -11.08 -19.56
C THR A 129 10.86 -11.98 -19.45
N ILE A 130 9.93 -11.61 -18.57
CA ILE A 130 8.62 -12.27 -18.41
C ILE A 130 7.54 -11.31 -18.90
N LEU A 131 6.63 -11.80 -19.71
CA LEU A 131 5.52 -10.99 -20.20
C LEU A 131 4.34 -11.04 -19.22
N ARG A 132 3.67 -9.91 -19.02
CA ARG A 132 2.47 -9.82 -18.20
C ARG A 132 1.44 -10.87 -18.61
N GLY A 133 0.84 -11.53 -17.62
CA GLY A 133 -0.10 -12.61 -17.85
C GLY A 133 0.52 -13.99 -18.02
N THR A 134 1.86 -14.12 -17.92
CA THR A 134 2.54 -15.44 -17.91
C THR A 134 2.09 -16.24 -16.69
N VAL A 135 1.71 -17.50 -16.92
CA VAL A 135 1.26 -18.42 -15.86
C VAL A 135 2.42 -18.80 -14.95
N MET A 136 2.23 -18.63 -13.65
CA MET A 136 3.23 -18.89 -12.62
C MET A 136 2.82 -20.07 -11.74
N GLU A 137 3.78 -20.90 -11.38
CA GLU A 137 3.62 -22.00 -10.42
C GLU A 137 4.36 -21.68 -9.12
N SER A 138 3.73 -21.99 -7.98
CA SER A 138 4.43 -22.00 -6.70
C SER A 138 5.38 -23.19 -6.63
N ILE A 139 6.51 -23.02 -5.95
CA ILE A 139 7.41 -24.11 -5.57
C ILE A 139 7.36 -24.30 -4.05
N ALA A 140 7.76 -25.47 -3.57
CA ALA A 140 7.69 -25.80 -2.14
C ALA A 140 8.83 -25.14 -1.34
N THR A 141 9.10 -23.87 -1.62
CA THR A 141 10.12 -23.06 -0.96
C THR A 141 9.56 -21.68 -0.71
N MET A 142 9.70 -21.16 0.49
CA MET A 142 9.30 -19.81 0.83
C MET A 142 10.37 -18.81 0.36
N CYS A 143 9.95 -17.57 0.12
CA CYS A 143 10.89 -16.50 -0.18
C CYS A 143 11.78 -16.23 1.03
N ASP A 144 13.08 -16.17 0.80
CA ASP A 144 14.11 -15.87 1.77
C ASP A 144 14.70 -14.50 1.43
N TRP A 145 14.07 -13.44 1.94
CA TRP A 145 14.64 -12.11 1.91
C TRP A 145 15.59 -11.92 3.07
N TYR A 146 16.50 -10.96 2.91
CA TYR A 146 17.48 -10.58 3.92
C TYR A 146 17.41 -9.08 4.14
N ASN A 147 17.86 -8.65 5.28
CA ASN A 147 18.02 -7.25 5.60
C ASN A 147 19.49 -6.91 5.79
N VAL A 148 19.87 -5.70 5.46
CA VAL A 148 21.09 -5.09 5.94
C VAL A 148 20.75 -4.05 7.00
N LYS A 149 21.32 -4.22 8.18
CA LYS A 149 21.20 -3.29 9.28
C LYS A 149 22.44 -2.42 9.35
N PHE A 150 22.29 -1.10 9.31
CA PHE A 150 23.39 -0.13 9.34
C PHE A 150 23.00 1.14 10.12
N THR A 151 24.00 1.94 10.48
CA THR A 151 23.76 3.20 11.19
C THR A 151 24.05 4.40 10.29
N LYS A 152 23.07 5.28 10.14
CA LYS A 152 23.20 6.56 9.45
C LYS A 152 22.84 7.70 10.39
N ASP A 153 23.75 8.66 10.55
CA ASP A 153 23.56 9.84 11.41
C ASP A 153 23.17 9.49 12.86
N GLY A 154 23.72 8.37 13.39
CA GLY A 154 23.42 7.87 14.72
C GLY A 154 22.07 7.14 14.83
N ILE A 155 21.33 6.96 13.75
CA ILE A 155 20.06 6.25 13.69
C ILE A 155 20.27 4.91 13.01
N GLU A 156 19.84 3.82 13.68
CA GLU A 156 19.82 2.49 13.09
C GLU A 156 18.76 2.41 11.99
N ARG A 157 19.11 1.81 10.86
CA ARG A 157 18.25 1.59 9.70
C ARG A 157 18.37 0.16 9.24
N THR A 158 17.30 -0.33 8.64
CA THR A 158 17.23 -1.65 8.03
C THR A 158 16.67 -1.48 6.61
N GLU A 159 17.36 -2.06 5.65
CA GLU A 159 16.92 -2.09 4.24
C GLU A 159 16.91 -3.53 3.75
N GLU A 160 15.94 -3.87 2.92
CA GLU A 160 15.84 -5.21 2.32
C GLU A 160 16.87 -5.38 1.22
N ILE A 161 17.54 -6.53 1.19
CA ILE A 161 18.54 -6.87 0.17
C ILE A 161 18.52 -8.36 -0.16
N GLY A 162 19.01 -8.73 -1.34
CA GLY A 162 19.40 -10.11 -1.64
C GLY A 162 20.62 -10.53 -0.81
N LEU A 163 20.72 -11.82 -0.46
CA LEU A 163 21.92 -12.33 0.19
C LEU A 163 23.11 -12.24 -0.78
N PRO A 164 24.17 -11.46 -0.47
CA PRO A 164 25.32 -11.39 -1.33
C PRO A 164 26.07 -12.74 -1.41
N ASP A 165 26.66 -13.04 -2.56
CA ASP A 165 27.37 -14.28 -2.80
C ASP A 165 28.44 -14.56 -1.73
N GLY A 166 28.43 -15.77 -1.19
CA GLY A 166 29.39 -16.23 -0.19
C GLY A 166 29.22 -15.59 1.19
N LYS A 167 28.10 -14.93 1.46
CA LYS A 167 27.75 -14.33 2.74
C LYS A 167 26.69 -15.14 3.46
N SER A 168 26.62 -14.93 4.79
CA SER A 168 25.63 -15.54 5.69
C SER A 168 25.04 -14.49 6.61
N VAL A 169 23.89 -14.79 7.20
CA VAL A 169 23.30 -13.97 8.28
C VAL A 169 24.31 -13.78 9.40
N GLY A 170 24.46 -12.55 9.86
CA GLY A 170 25.45 -12.12 10.84
C GLY A 170 26.76 -11.60 10.26
N ASP A 171 27.01 -11.78 8.96
CA ASP A 171 28.20 -11.24 8.31
C ASP A 171 28.12 -9.73 8.16
N SER A 172 29.28 -9.08 8.28
CA SER A 172 29.42 -7.66 7.94
C SER A 172 29.60 -7.49 6.43
N ILE A 173 28.96 -6.49 5.88
CA ILE A 173 29.05 -6.11 4.48
C ILE A 173 29.21 -4.60 4.32
N LYS A 174 29.69 -4.15 3.16
CA LYS A 174 29.58 -2.76 2.73
C LYS A 174 28.26 -2.60 1.97
N TYR A 175 27.44 -1.66 2.41
CA TYR A 175 26.16 -1.38 1.80
C TYR A 175 26.06 0.08 1.36
N THR A 176 25.63 0.31 0.13
CA THR A 176 25.48 1.67 -0.41
C THR A 176 24.02 2.11 -0.30
N PHE A 177 23.78 3.09 0.57
CA PHE A 177 22.46 3.70 0.73
C PHE A 177 22.48 5.14 0.18
N LYS A 178 21.66 5.40 -0.82
CA LYS A 178 21.57 6.73 -1.49
C LYS A 178 22.93 7.31 -1.90
N GLY A 179 23.78 6.44 -2.46
CA GLY A 179 25.11 6.82 -2.97
C GLY A 179 26.21 6.96 -1.91
N VAL A 180 25.94 6.62 -0.66
CA VAL A 180 26.92 6.63 0.45
C VAL A 180 27.10 5.21 0.97
N GLU A 181 28.38 4.79 1.15
CA GLU A 181 28.72 3.48 1.69
C GLU A 181 28.70 3.47 3.22
N TYR A 182 28.07 2.43 3.80
CA TYR A 182 27.98 2.18 5.24
C TYR A 182 28.47 0.77 5.56
N ASP A 183 28.94 0.58 6.79
CA ASP A 183 29.13 -0.75 7.35
C ASP A 183 27.79 -1.26 7.85
N GLY A 184 27.37 -2.40 7.33
CA GLY A 184 26.12 -3.05 7.69
C GLY A 184 26.31 -4.49 8.13
N VAL A 185 25.31 -5.04 8.78
CA VAL A 185 25.27 -6.45 9.22
C VAL A 185 24.06 -7.11 8.57
N LEU A 186 24.23 -8.30 8.01
CA LEU A 186 23.16 -9.08 7.41
C LEU A 186 22.28 -9.71 8.50
N GLU A 187 20.97 -9.51 8.37
CA GLU A 187 19.95 -10.12 9.21
C GLU A 187 18.98 -10.95 8.34
N ALA A 188 18.41 -12.02 8.91
CA ALA A 188 17.33 -12.72 8.25
C ALA A 188 16.09 -11.83 8.21
N ASN A 189 15.39 -11.84 7.07
CA ASN A 189 14.04 -11.32 6.97
C ASN A 189 13.10 -12.52 6.83
N ASP A 190 12.47 -12.91 7.94
CA ASP A 190 11.59 -14.08 7.99
C ASP A 190 10.30 -13.80 7.24
N ASN A 191 10.30 -14.06 5.94
CA ASN A 191 9.09 -14.01 5.12
C ASN A 191 8.52 -15.40 4.88
N GLU A 192 7.93 -15.99 5.90
CA GLU A 192 7.27 -17.29 5.82
C GLU A 192 5.90 -17.27 5.10
N ARG A 193 5.49 -16.12 4.53
CA ARG A 193 4.14 -15.94 4.00
C ARG A 193 4.05 -16.06 2.49
N LEU A 194 5.17 -15.91 1.79
CA LEU A 194 5.21 -15.82 0.34
C LEU A 194 6.03 -16.96 -0.25
N PRO A 195 5.47 -17.82 -1.12
CA PRO A 195 6.21 -18.86 -1.80
C PRO A 195 7.07 -18.26 -2.91
N MET A 196 8.24 -18.84 -3.14
CA MET A 196 8.95 -18.67 -4.40
C MET A 196 8.16 -19.30 -5.54
N CYS A 197 8.42 -18.84 -6.76
CA CYS A 197 7.72 -19.30 -7.93
C CYS A 197 8.66 -19.63 -9.08
N LYS A 198 8.07 -20.22 -10.11
CA LYS A 198 8.67 -20.41 -11.41
C LYS A 198 7.65 -20.10 -12.50
N ILE A 199 8.12 -19.83 -13.72
CA ILE A 199 7.26 -19.84 -14.89
C ILE A 199 6.70 -21.26 -15.03
N SER A 200 5.39 -21.39 -15.27
CA SER A 200 4.77 -22.69 -15.41
C SER A 200 5.41 -23.49 -16.54
N ASP A 201 5.96 -24.66 -16.22
CA ASP A 201 6.65 -25.58 -17.13
C ASP A 201 5.97 -26.95 -17.24
N THR A 202 4.84 -27.11 -16.54
CA THR A 202 4.11 -28.37 -16.47
C THR A 202 2.68 -28.19 -16.98
N ALA A 203 2.30 -28.97 -17.99
CA ALA A 203 0.94 -28.96 -18.50
C ALA A 203 -0.04 -29.49 -17.43
N ASP A 204 -1.20 -28.85 -17.33
CA ASP A 204 -2.26 -29.18 -16.36
C ASP A 204 -1.79 -29.14 -14.89
N SER A 205 -0.76 -28.35 -14.61
CA SER A 205 -0.18 -28.20 -13.27
C SER A 205 -1.23 -27.78 -12.25
N LYS A 206 -1.19 -28.42 -11.10
CA LYS A 206 -1.99 -28.06 -9.90
C LYS A 206 -1.33 -26.99 -9.03
N ALA A 207 -0.08 -26.66 -9.33
CA ALA A 207 0.71 -25.69 -8.58
C ALA A 207 0.56 -24.26 -9.12
N VAL A 208 -0.23 -24.05 -10.16
CA VAL A 208 -0.54 -22.68 -10.65
C VAL A 208 -1.21 -21.90 -9.53
N TYR A 209 -0.62 -20.74 -9.19
CA TYR A 209 -1.17 -19.88 -8.15
C TYR A 209 -1.43 -18.45 -8.61
N GLY A 210 -1.11 -18.11 -9.84
CA GLY A 210 -1.39 -16.81 -10.41
C GLY A 210 -0.68 -16.55 -11.74
N VAL A 211 -0.65 -15.31 -12.13
CA VAL A 211 0.02 -14.83 -13.33
C VAL A 211 0.98 -13.69 -12.98
N PHE A 212 2.07 -13.61 -13.70
CA PHE A 212 3.03 -12.50 -13.60
C PHE A 212 2.37 -11.19 -14.02
N MET A 213 2.48 -10.17 -13.18
CA MET A 213 1.98 -8.82 -13.46
C MET A 213 3.10 -7.87 -13.85
N ASP A 214 4.12 -7.78 -13.02
CA ASP A 214 5.28 -6.93 -13.26
C ASP A 214 6.39 -7.28 -12.26
N TRP A 215 7.61 -6.77 -12.54
CA TRP A 215 8.69 -6.77 -11.58
C TRP A 215 8.48 -5.64 -10.57
N ASP A 216 8.80 -5.89 -9.31
CA ASP A 216 9.01 -4.80 -8.38
C ASP A 216 10.31 -4.08 -8.75
N SER A 217 10.30 -2.77 -8.68
CA SER A 217 11.41 -1.92 -9.11
C SER A 217 11.92 -0.99 -8.02
N ASP A 218 11.49 -1.20 -6.79
CA ASP A 218 11.90 -0.36 -5.66
C ASP A 218 13.27 -0.77 -5.08
N ASP A 219 13.74 -1.98 -5.39
CA ASP A 219 14.99 -2.56 -4.95
C ASP A 219 15.77 -3.15 -6.14
N ASP A 220 17.08 -2.89 -6.21
CA ASP A 220 17.97 -3.43 -7.25
C ASP A 220 18.64 -4.76 -6.84
N THR A 221 18.48 -5.21 -5.60
CA THR A 221 19.18 -6.36 -5.03
C THR A 221 18.33 -7.61 -4.92
N VAL A 222 17.01 -7.45 -4.72
CA VAL A 222 16.02 -8.52 -4.75
C VAL A 222 15.21 -8.38 -6.03
N ASN A 223 15.24 -9.40 -6.89
CA ASN A 223 14.45 -9.43 -8.11
C ASN A 223 13.07 -10.04 -7.83
N ASP A 224 12.29 -9.37 -7.01
CA ASP A 224 10.93 -9.78 -6.72
C ASP A 224 9.92 -9.26 -7.75
N MET A 225 8.75 -9.88 -7.75
CA MET A 225 7.71 -9.63 -8.72
C MET A 225 6.32 -9.69 -8.10
N TYR A 226 5.38 -9.05 -8.75
CA TYR A 226 3.96 -9.17 -8.42
C TYR A 226 3.33 -10.33 -9.18
N VAL A 227 2.78 -11.29 -8.44
CA VAL A 227 1.96 -12.37 -8.98
C VAL A 227 0.51 -12.15 -8.55
N THR A 228 -0.40 -12.13 -9.52
CA THR A 228 -1.82 -11.90 -9.28
C THR A 228 -2.58 -13.21 -9.36
N SER A 229 -3.38 -13.49 -8.32
CA SER A 229 -4.20 -14.70 -8.21
C SER A 229 -5.69 -14.42 -8.05
N LEU A 230 -6.07 -13.16 -7.83
CA LEU A 230 -7.45 -12.77 -7.58
C LEU A 230 -7.77 -11.44 -8.27
N GLY A 231 -8.99 -11.32 -8.79
CA GLY A 231 -9.50 -10.12 -9.46
C GLY A 231 -9.51 -10.24 -10.98
N ALA A 232 -9.51 -9.08 -11.67
CA ALA A 232 -9.50 -9.01 -13.12
C ALA A 232 -8.07 -8.79 -13.62
N PHE A 233 -7.55 -9.73 -14.38
CA PHE A 233 -6.19 -9.67 -14.91
C PHE A 233 -6.07 -10.36 -16.27
N VAL A 234 -5.02 -10.03 -17.01
CA VAL A 234 -4.73 -10.64 -18.30
C VAL A 234 -4.05 -11.99 -18.09
N VAL A 235 -4.48 -13.02 -18.81
CA VAL A 235 -3.82 -14.33 -18.88
C VAL A 235 -3.31 -14.53 -20.30
N ARG A 236 -2.04 -14.90 -20.45
CA ARG A 236 -1.50 -15.28 -21.76
C ARG A 236 -1.96 -16.66 -22.14
N VAL A 237 -2.66 -16.75 -23.25
CA VAL A 237 -3.12 -18.01 -23.84
C VAL A 237 -2.14 -18.43 -24.94
N HIS A 238 -1.92 -19.74 -25.08
CA HIS A 238 -1.09 -20.27 -26.16
C HIS A 238 -1.67 -19.90 -27.53
N LYS A 239 -0.80 -19.60 -28.49
CA LYS A 239 -1.19 -19.10 -29.82
C LYS A 239 -2.13 -20.02 -30.62
N ASP A 240 -2.09 -21.33 -30.34
CA ASP A 240 -2.90 -22.34 -31.04
C ASP A 240 -4.21 -22.64 -30.29
N GLU A 241 -4.50 -21.97 -29.19
CA GLU A 241 -5.72 -22.11 -28.40
C GLU A 241 -6.80 -21.13 -28.86
N THR A 242 -8.01 -21.59 -28.98
CA THR A 242 -9.19 -20.73 -29.15
C THR A 242 -9.99 -20.76 -27.87
N VAL A 243 -10.13 -19.59 -27.23
CA VAL A 243 -10.84 -19.43 -25.96
C VAL A 243 -12.19 -18.79 -26.20
N ALA A 244 -13.24 -19.41 -25.70
CA ALA A 244 -14.58 -18.85 -25.65
C ALA A 244 -14.92 -18.37 -24.22
N ILE A 245 -15.90 -17.47 -24.13
CA ILE A 245 -16.45 -17.05 -22.82
C ILE A 245 -16.97 -18.29 -22.08
N GLY A 246 -16.57 -18.44 -20.81
CA GLY A 246 -16.95 -19.59 -19.97
C GLY A 246 -15.94 -20.74 -19.98
N ASN A 247 -14.93 -20.73 -20.84
CA ASN A 247 -13.88 -21.74 -20.77
C ASN A 247 -13.02 -21.62 -19.53
N TRP A 248 -12.74 -22.72 -18.88
CA TRP A 248 -11.74 -22.80 -17.83
C TRP A 248 -10.35 -22.95 -18.45
N LEU A 249 -9.39 -22.25 -17.87
CA LEU A 249 -8.01 -22.26 -18.33
C LEU A 249 -7.12 -23.02 -17.35
N VAL A 250 -6.18 -23.76 -17.90
CA VAL A 250 -5.14 -24.48 -17.16
C VAL A 250 -3.78 -24.18 -17.78
N SER A 251 -2.70 -24.49 -17.07
CA SER A 251 -1.35 -24.35 -17.63
C SER A 251 -1.15 -25.22 -18.87
N LYS A 252 -0.53 -24.65 -19.90
CA LYS A 252 -0.02 -25.39 -21.06
C LYS A 252 1.35 -26.03 -20.79
N GLY A 253 2.10 -25.51 -19.79
CA GLY A 253 3.46 -25.95 -19.46
C GLY A 253 4.56 -25.18 -20.19
N ASP A 254 4.27 -24.00 -20.69
CA ASP A 254 5.21 -23.10 -21.37
C ASP A 254 5.03 -21.63 -20.95
N GLY A 255 4.49 -21.41 -19.76
CA GLY A 255 4.13 -20.07 -19.27
C GLY A 255 2.85 -19.51 -19.87
N THR A 256 2.15 -20.27 -20.73
CA THR A 256 0.83 -19.89 -21.27
C THR A 256 -0.28 -20.78 -20.72
N ALA A 257 -1.51 -20.34 -20.88
CA ALA A 257 -2.70 -21.13 -20.57
C ALA A 257 -3.25 -21.83 -21.83
N LYS A 258 -3.98 -22.90 -21.62
CA LYS A 258 -4.84 -23.58 -22.59
C LYS A 258 -6.22 -23.82 -22.01
N VAL A 259 -7.19 -24.13 -22.86
CA VAL A 259 -8.53 -24.53 -22.42
C VAL A 259 -8.46 -25.91 -21.74
N LEU A 260 -9.11 -26.05 -20.59
CA LEU A 260 -9.24 -27.34 -19.90
C LEU A 260 -10.05 -28.31 -20.78
N ALA A 261 -9.47 -29.46 -21.09
CA ALA A 261 -10.15 -30.50 -21.90
C ALA A 261 -11.45 -30.95 -21.22
N GLY A 262 -12.52 -31.10 -22.02
CA GLY A 262 -13.85 -31.49 -21.54
C GLY A 262 -14.69 -30.37 -20.93
N ASN A 263 -14.17 -29.14 -20.87
CA ASN A 263 -14.92 -27.95 -20.49
C ASN A 263 -15.32 -27.17 -21.75
N THR A 264 -16.33 -27.65 -22.45
CA THR A 264 -16.99 -26.89 -23.52
C THR A 264 -18.10 -26.05 -22.90
N ALA A 265 -18.04 -24.71 -23.11
CA ALA A 265 -19.08 -23.76 -22.70
C ALA A 265 -20.41 -24.09 -23.39
#